data_88c378c5b7f5fe5fc3d411f56bb331c6
#
_entry.id   88c378c5b7f5fe5fc3d411f56bb331c6
#
_cell.length_a   1.000
_cell.length_b   1.000
_cell.length_c   1.000
_cell.angle_alpha   90.00
_cell.angle_beta   90.00
_cell.angle_gamma   90.00
#
_symmetry.space_group_name_H-M   'P 1'
#
loop_
_entity.id
_entity.type
_entity.pdbx_description
1 polymer ?
#
loop_
_entity_poly.entity_id
_entity_poly.type
_entity_poly.pdbx_seq_one_letter_code
_entity_poly.pdbx_strand_id
1 'polypeptide(L)'
;MNLDNIDISKLPADVRKQFKQLQVLHAEKKIQNKAKNDFLSFVKCMWPDFIEGSHHRHIAEKFNKLATGEINRLIINMPPRHTKSEFASYLLPAWMVGRDPKLKIIQATHTGELAVRFGRKAKNLIDSEDYTKIFKTRLQEDSKAAGRWETAQGGEYFAAGVGGAITGRGADLLIIDDPHSEQDALSPTALESAYEWYTSGPRQRLQPGGKIVLVMTRWSNKDLTGKLIQNQKEAKADQWHVVEFPAILDHGSKNAQPVWPEYWKLDELEKVQATLPTGKWNAQWMQNPTAEEGAILKREWWMKYTDENIPQLHHVIQSYDTAFLKKETADYSAITTWGIFYPNEDSPASLILLDAIKGRYEFPELRRLALEQYDYWKPETVIVEAKASGLPLTYELRKMDIPVVNFSPSKGNDKHARVNAVAPLFESGMIYAPEQKFADDVIEECAAFPYGDHDDLVDSTTQAIMRFRQGGLIGHPEDYIDEKVEQRKRNYY
;
A
#
# COMPACT_ATOMS: atom_id res chain seq x y z
N MET A 1 -35.31 20.12 30.76
CA MET A 1 -35.25 19.82 32.21
C MET A 1 -34.05 18.86 32.40
N ASN A 2 -33.06 19.26 33.17
CA ASN A 2 -31.89 18.43 33.39
C ASN A 2 -32.16 17.44 34.52
N LEU A 3 -32.44 16.18 34.21
CA LEU A 3 -32.82 15.15 35.17
C LEU A 3 -31.67 14.70 36.08
N ASP A 4 -30.44 15.11 35.75
CA ASP A 4 -29.24 14.66 36.46
C ASP A 4 -28.99 15.36 37.81
N ASN A 5 -29.67 16.48 38.08
CA ASN A 5 -29.47 17.30 39.26
C ASN A 5 -30.58 17.19 40.34
N ILE A 6 -31.46 16.17 40.24
CA ILE A 6 -32.55 16.01 41.20
C ILE A 6 -32.13 15.06 42.32
N ASP A 7 -32.16 15.54 43.58
CA ASP A 7 -31.90 14.69 44.75
C ASP A 7 -33.06 13.70 44.98
N ILE A 8 -32.84 12.48 44.48
CA ILE A 8 -33.86 11.39 44.56
C ILE A 8 -33.89 10.69 45.91
N SER A 9 -33.00 11.03 46.84
CA SER A 9 -32.95 10.38 48.17
C SER A 9 -34.22 10.66 49.02
N LYS A 10 -34.83 11.80 48.79
CA LYS A 10 -36.01 12.30 49.53
C LYS A 10 -37.37 11.88 48.94
N LEU A 11 -37.37 11.17 47.81
CA LEU A 11 -38.60 10.75 47.13
C LEU A 11 -39.12 9.42 47.70
N PRO A 12 -40.45 9.18 47.71
CA PRO A 12 -41.06 7.89 48.04
C PRO A 12 -40.47 6.76 47.17
N ALA A 13 -40.46 5.52 47.68
CA ALA A 13 -39.79 4.40 47.03
C ALA A 13 -40.27 4.07 45.60
N ASP A 14 -41.59 4.17 45.41
CA ASP A 14 -42.25 3.99 44.12
C ASP A 14 -41.91 5.10 43.11
N VAL A 15 -41.90 6.36 43.56
CA VAL A 15 -41.50 7.52 42.76
C VAL A 15 -40.01 7.44 42.38
N ARG A 16 -39.19 7.00 43.33
CA ARG A 16 -37.74 6.77 43.07
C ARG A 16 -37.48 5.71 42.00
N LYS A 17 -38.27 4.62 42.01
CA LYS A 17 -38.22 3.58 41.00
C LYS A 17 -38.62 4.11 39.63
N GLN A 18 -39.73 4.87 39.53
CA GLN A 18 -40.17 5.50 38.28
C GLN A 18 -39.15 6.53 37.76
N PHE A 19 -38.58 7.32 38.65
CA PHE A 19 -37.57 8.31 38.28
C PHE A 19 -36.29 7.66 37.70
N LYS A 20 -35.81 6.57 38.32
CA LYS A 20 -34.68 5.80 37.76
C LYS A 20 -35.02 5.24 36.37
N GLN A 21 -36.22 4.72 36.16
CA GLN A 21 -36.65 4.24 34.83
C GLN A 21 -36.68 5.38 33.81
N LEU A 22 -37.16 6.57 34.19
CA LEU A 22 -37.15 7.75 33.31
C LEU A 22 -35.73 8.22 32.99
N GLN A 23 -34.80 8.17 33.94
CA GLN A 23 -33.40 8.49 33.68
C GLN A 23 -32.77 7.52 32.67
N VAL A 24 -33.00 6.22 32.80
CA VAL A 24 -32.55 5.22 31.86
C VAL A 24 -33.12 5.49 30.46
N LEU A 25 -34.43 5.66 30.35
CA LEU A 25 -35.10 5.97 29.06
C LEU A 25 -34.58 7.28 28.44
N HIS A 26 -34.31 8.30 29.26
CA HIS A 26 -33.77 9.56 28.79
C HIS A 26 -32.34 9.39 28.27
N ALA A 27 -31.50 8.62 28.97
CA ALA A 27 -30.14 8.30 28.53
C ALA A 27 -30.12 7.50 27.21
N GLU A 28 -30.96 6.48 27.11
CA GLU A 28 -31.12 5.69 25.86
C GLU A 28 -31.56 6.59 24.70
N LYS A 29 -32.54 7.47 24.92
CA LYS A 29 -33.03 8.39 23.89
C LYS A 29 -31.95 9.39 23.45
N LYS A 30 -31.11 9.83 24.37
CA LYS A 30 -29.94 10.70 24.06
C LYS A 30 -28.93 9.97 23.17
N ILE A 31 -28.63 8.71 23.48
CA ILE A 31 -27.74 7.85 22.66
C ILE A 31 -28.36 7.64 21.27
N GLN A 32 -29.64 7.28 21.18
CA GLN A 32 -30.34 7.10 19.90
C GLN A 32 -30.35 8.38 19.05
N ASN A 33 -30.58 9.53 19.66
CA ASN A 33 -30.56 10.82 18.96
C ASN A 33 -29.15 11.18 18.46
N LYS A 34 -28.11 10.84 19.22
CA LYS A 34 -26.73 11.00 18.79
C LYS A 34 -26.43 10.08 17.61
N ALA A 35 -26.82 8.82 17.67
CA ALA A 35 -26.61 7.83 16.63
C ALA A 35 -27.27 8.20 15.28
N LYS A 36 -28.37 8.97 15.30
CA LYS A 36 -28.98 9.50 14.05
C LYS A 36 -28.04 10.42 13.27
N ASN A 37 -27.22 11.20 13.95
CA ASN A 37 -26.45 12.28 13.37
C ASN A 37 -24.93 12.03 13.37
N ASP A 38 -24.48 11.02 14.11
CA ASP A 38 -23.08 10.65 14.24
C ASP A 38 -22.89 9.17 13.93
N PHE A 39 -22.12 8.91 12.86
CA PHE A 39 -21.92 7.57 12.35
C PHE A 39 -21.26 6.64 13.37
N LEU A 40 -20.23 7.11 14.10
CA LEU A 40 -19.56 6.27 15.10
C LEU A 40 -20.51 5.88 16.26
N SER A 41 -21.37 6.79 16.68
CA SER A 41 -22.40 6.49 17.68
C SER A 41 -23.42 5.47 17.16
N PHE A 42 -23.77 5.53 15.87
CA PHE A 42 -24.58 4.51 15.21
C PHE A 42 -23.88 3.15 15.19
N VAL A 43 -22.60 3.10 14.80
CA VAL A 43 -21.79 1.86 14.80
C VAL A 43 -21.83 1.21 16.19
N LYS A 44 -21.59 1.97 17.26
CA LYS A 44 -21.59 1.47 18.63
C LYS A 44 -22.95 0.91 19.07
N CYS A 45 -24.05 1.47 18.55
CA CYS A 45 -25.38 0.93 18.81
C CYS A 45 -25.66 -0.37 18.05
N MET A 46 -25.14 -0.51 16.82
CA MET A 46 -25.44 -1.64 15.93
C MET A 46 -24.42 -2.78 16.05
N TRP A 47 -23.27 -2.52 16.65
CA TRP A 47 -22.20 -3.50 16.80
C TRP A 47 -21.65 -3.47 18.24
N PRO A 48 -22.26 -4.20 19.18
CA PRO A 48 -21.87 -4.18 20.59
C PRO A 48 -20.42 -4.55 20.87
N ASP A 49 -19.86 -5.54 20.12
CA ASP A 49 -18.50 -6.03 20.28
C ASP A 49 -17.47 -5.25 19.43
N PHE A 50 -17.83 -4.05 19.00
CA PHE A 50 -16.96 -3.22 18.19
C PHE A 50 -15.74 -2.72 18.96
N ILE A 51 -14.56 -3.12 18.49
CA ILE A 51 -13.27 -2.64 19.02
C ILE A 51 -12.89 -1.36 18.27
N GLU A 52 -13.02 -0.23 18.94
CA GLU A 52 -12.75 1.07 18.35
C GLU A 52 -11.24 1.35 18.29
N GLY A 53 -10.74 1.74 17.09
CA GLY A 53 -9.41 2.29 16.89
C GLY A 53 -9.46 3.76 16.42
N SER A 54 -8.31 4.41 16.38
CA SER A 54 -8.18 5.82 15.96
C SER A 54 -8.65 6.04 14.51
N HIS A 55 -8.33 5.11 13.61
CA HIS A 55 -8.74 5.14 12.21
C HIS A 55 -10.27 5.09 12.04
N HIS A 56 -10.98 4.36 12.90
CA HIS A 56 -12.45 4.33 12.88
C HIS A 56 -13.07 5.70 13.17
N ARG A 57 -12.51 6.45 14.14
CA ARG A 57 -12.94 7.83 14.44
C ARG A 57 -12.76 8.73 13.22
N HIS A 58 -11.62 8.62 12.57
CA HIS A 58 -11.32 9.42 11.39
C HIS A 58 -12.25 9.09 10.21
N ILE A 59 -12.50 7.80 9.94
CA ILE A 59 -13.45 7.37 8.89
C ILE A 59 -14.87 7.87 9.21
N ALA A 60 -15.31 7.72 10.47
CA ALA A 60 -16.63 8.17 10.89
C ALA A 60 -16.82 9.69 10.73
N GLU A 61 -15.78 10.48 11.00
CA GLU A 61 -15.81 11.93 10.73
C GLU A 61 -16.01 12.21 9.23
N LYS A 62 -15.29 11.48 8.36
CA LYS A 62 -15.47 11.64 6.90
C LYS A 62 -16.87 11.21 6.45
N PHE A 63 -17.43 10.14 7.01
CA PHE A 63 -18.81 9.74 6.72
C PHE A 63 -19.85 10.74 7.22
N ASN A 64 -19.62 11.38 8.36
CA ASN A 64 -20.45 12.48 8.83
C ASN A 64 -20.43 13.66 7.84
N LYS A 65 -19.24 14.06 7.35
CA LYS A 65 -19.08 15.11 6.33
C LYS A 65 -19.70 14.72 4.98
N LEU A 66 -19.60 13.45 4.60
CA LEU A 66 -20.27 12.92 3.42
C LEU A 66 -21.80 13.03 3.55
N ALA A 67 -22.35 12.67 4.70
CA ALA A 67 -23.79 12.72 4.95
C ALA A 67 -24.34 14.15 4.92
N THR A 68 -23.58 15.13 5.41
CA THR A 68 -23.96 16.56 5.34
C THR A 68 -23.72 17.21 3.97
N GLY A 69 -22.97 16.55 3.08
CA GLY A 69 -22.63 17.09 1.76
C GLY A 69 -21.44 18.05 1.76
N GLU A 70 -20.67 18.14 2.85
CA GLU A 70 -19.41 18.87 2.88
C GLU A 70 -18.38 18.23 1.92
N ILE A 71 -18.40 16.91 1.80
CA ILE A 71 -17.61 16.15 0.86
C ILE A 71 -18.50 15.24 0.03
N ASN A 72 -18.21 15.11 -1.25
CA ASN A 72 -19.01 14.28 -2.17
C ASN A 72 -18.17 13.17 -2.84
N ARG A 73 -16.86 13.19 -2.70
CA ARG A 73 -15.92 12.22 -3.26
C ARG A 73 -14.96 11.80 -2.18
N LEU A 74 -15.00 10.52 -1.80
CA LEU A 74 -14.19 9.99 -0.72
C LEU A 74 -13.53 8.68 -1.14
N ILE A 75 -12.22 8.62 -1.02
CA ILE A 75 -11.42 7.40 -1.15
C ILE A 75 -10.87 7.04 0.23
N ILE A 76 -11.01 5.77 0.61
CA ILE A 76 -10.42 5.23 1.84
C ILE A 76 -9.62 3.98 1.46
N ASN A 77 -8.30 4.08 1.59
CA ASN A 77 -7.40 2.95 1.39
C ASN A 77 -6.92 2.44 2.74
N MET A 78 -7.05 1.14 2.96
CA MET A 78 -6.61 0.53 4.22
C MET A 78 -6.37 -0.97 4.08
N PRO A 79 -5.56 -1.56 4.98
CA PRO A 79 -5.16 -2.96 4.89
C PRO A 79 -6.33 -3.92 4.99
N PRO A 80 -6.12 -5.18 4.59
CA PRO A 80 -7.06 -6.26 4.86
C PRO A 80 -7.39 -6.37 6.36
N ARG A 81 -8.61 -6.81 6.69
CA ARG A 81 -9.06 -7.05 8.09
C ARG A 81 -9.06 -5.82 9.01
N HIS A 82 -9.11 -4.61 8.45
CA HIS A 82 -9.24 -3.36 9.22
C HIS A 82 -10.66 -2.75 9.12
N THR A 83 -11.69 -3.56 8.88
CA THR A 83 -13.13 -3.21 8.92
C THR A 83 -13.65 -2.28 7.82
N LYS A 84 -12.88 -2.00 6.76
CA LYS A 84 -13.29 -1.08 5.67
C LYS A 84 -14.67 -1.42 5.09
N SER A 85 -14.89 -2.69 4.74
CA SER A 85 -16.13 -3.15 4.13
C SER A 85 -17.30 -3.16 5.12
N GLU A 86 -17.05 -3.48 6.41
CA GLU A 86 -18.11 -3.42 7.44
C GLU A 86 -18.61 -1.97 7.63
N PHE A 87 -17.69 -1.00 7.58
CA PHE A 87 -18.04 0.41 7.71
C PHE A 87 -18.72 0.94 6.45
N ALA A 88 -18.13 0.73 5.27
CA ALA A 88 -18.59 1.35 4.03
C ALA A 88 -19.74 0.59 3.35
N SER A 89 -19.71 -0.75 3.35
CA SER A 89 -20.64 -1.57 2.56
C SER A 89 -21.79 -2.15 3.37
N TYR A 90 -21.69 -2.13 4.70
CA TYR A 90 -22.71 -2.64 5.59
C TYR A 90 -23.38 -1.54 6.43
N LEU A 91 -22.59 -0.84 7.26
CA LEU A 91 -23.14 0.13 8.22
C LEU A 91 -23.50 1.47 7.58
N LEU A 92 -22.67 1.98 6.67
CA LEU A 92 -22.92 3.27 6.00
C LEU A 92 -24.22 3.30 5.21
N PRO A 93 -24.53 2.33 4.31
CA PRO A 93 -25.80 2.37 3.58
C PRO A 93 -27.00 2.30 4.50
N ALA A 94 -26.98 1.51 5.56
CA ALA A 94 -28.07 1.44 6.53
C ALA A 94 -28.25 2.77 7.27
N TRP A 95 -27.15 3.40 7.71
CA TRP A 95 -27.20 4.70 8.39
C TRP A 95 -27.70 5.81 7.47
N MET A 96 -27.22 5.86 6.23
CA MET A 96 -27.61 6.87 5.24
C MET A 96 -29.11 6.77 4.89
N VAL A 97 -29.61 5.56 4.65
CA VAL A 97 -31.04 5.31 4.40
C VAL A 97 -31.90 5.62 5.64
N GLY A 98 -31.37 5.43 6.84
CA GLY A 98 -32.04 5.83 8.08
C GLY A 98 -32.23 7.35 8.17
N ARG A 99 -31.26 8.12 7.71
CA ARG A 99 -31.29 9.60 7.68
C ARG A 99 -32.16 10.15 6.56
N ASP A 100 -32.06 9.54 5.38
CA ASP A 100 -32.87 9.86 4.21
C ASP A 100 -33.48 8.58 3.61
N PRO A 101 -34.71 8.25 3.96
CA PRO A 101 -35.36 7.04 3.46
C PRO A 101 -35.69 7.02 1.96
N LYS A 102 -35.47 8.13 1.25
CA LYS A 102 -35.65 8.22 -0.22
C LYS A 102 -34.35 8.00 -0.99
N LEU A 103 -33.23 7.86 -0.29
CA LEU A 103 -31.91 7.75 -0.88
C LEU A 103 -31.78 6.53 -1.79
N LYS A 104 -31.21 6.71 -2.98
CA LYS A 104 -30.92 5.65 -3.94
C LYS A 104 -29.44 5.30 -3.85
N ILE A 105 -29.15 4.03 -3.54
CA ILE A 105 -27.78 3.54 -3.34
C ILE A 105 -27.46 2.49 -4.40
N ILE A 106 -26.33 2.63 -5.06
CA ILE A 106 -25.66 1.57 -5.82
C ILE A 106 -24.43 1.13 -5.05
N GLN A 107 -24.36 -0.16 -4.76
CA GLN A 107 -23.23 -0.81 -4.10
C GLN A 107 -22.53 -1.73 -5.10
N ALA A 108 -21.23 -1.54 -5.30
CA ALA A 108 -20.43 -2.38 -6.19
C ALA A 108 -19.25 -3.01 -5.45
N THR A 109 -18.93 -4.26 -5.81
CA THR A 109 -17.72 -4.97 -5.38
C THR A 109 -17.14 -5.74 -6.57
N HIS A 110 -15.94 -6.33 -6.46
CA HIS A 110 -15.36 -7.11 -7.56
C HIS A 110 -16.27 -8.25 -8.05
N THR A 111 -17.11 -8.85 -7.19
CA THR A 111 -18.12 -9.82 -7.61
C THR A 111 -19.53 -9.40 -7.20
N GLY A 112 -20.53 -9.72 -8.05
CA GLY A 112 -21.93 -9.48 -7.70
C GLY A 112 -22.39 -10.25 -6.47
N GLU A 113 -21.86 -11.44 -6.23
CA GLU A 113 -22.19 -12.26 -5.06
C GLU A 113 -21.81 -11.56 -3.75
N LEU A 114 -20.61 -10.97 -3.70
CA LEU A 114 -20.14 -10.22 -2.52
C LEU A 114 -21.01 -8.98 -2.29
N ALA A 115 -21.36 -8.24 -3.35
CA ALA A 115 -22.25 -7.08 -3.26
C ALA A 115 -23.65 -7.48 -2.72
N VAL A 116 -24.21 -8.60 -3.20
CA VAL A 116 -25.48 -9.16 -2.71
C VAL A 116 -25.38 -9.57 -1.23
N ARG A 117 -24.25 -10.11 -0.79
CA ARG A 117 -24.01 -10.45 0.64
C ARG A 117 -24.08 -9.19 1.52
N PHE A 118 -23.46 -8.10 1.13
CA PHE A 118 -23.56 -6.82 1.87
C PHE A 118 -24.98 -6.24 1.83
N GLY A 119 -25.64 -6.30 0.68
CA GLY A 119 -27.05 -5.89 0.56
C GLY A 119 -27.96 -6.65 1.52
N ARG A 120 -27.75 -7.96 1.68
CA ARG A 120 -28.48 -8.78 2.65
C ARG A 120 -28.18 -8.35 4.09
N LYS A 121 -26.91 -8.09 4.43
CA LYS A 121 -26.52 -7.61 5.77
C LYS A 121 -27.20 -6.28 6.09
N ALA A 122 -27.12 -5.30 5.19
CA ALA A 122 -27.70 -3.97 5.36
C ALA A 122 -29.25 -4.08 5.49
N LYS A 123 -29.89 -4.88 4.64
CA LYS A 123 -31.33 -5.15 4.72
C LYS A 123 -31.73 -5.70 6.09
N ASN A 124 -31.03 -6.74 6.56
CA ASN A 124 -31.35 -7.37 7.85
C ASN A 124 -31.12 -6.41 9.02
N LEU A 125 -30.13 -5.51 8.93
CA LEU A 125 -29.93 -4.50 9.93
C LEU A 125 -31.10 -3.52 9.99
N ILE A 126 -31.59 -3.05 8.84
CA ILE A 126 -32.72 -2.11 8.76
C ILE A 126 -34.00 -2.74 9.35
N ASP A 127 -34.19 -4.05 9.21
CA ASP A 127 -35.33 -4.78 9.78
C ASP A 127 -35.13 -5.14 11.27
N SER A 128 -33.96 -4.86 11.89
CA SER A 128 -33.70 -5.19 13.30
C SER A 128 -34.42 -4.27 14.28
N GLU A 129 -34.73 -4.78 15.48
CA GLU A 129 -35.33 -3.97 16.56
C GLU A 129 -34.45 -2.80 16.99
N ASP A 130 -33.13 -3.01 17.09
CA ASP A 130 -32.23 -1.96 17.52
C ASP A 130 -32.12 -0.82 16.51
N TYR A 131 -32.14 -1.12 15.23
CA TYR A 131 -32.20 -0.10 14.19
C TYR A 131 -33.51 0.71 14.25
N THR A 132 -34.65 0.03 14.50
CA THR A 132 -35.97 0.68 14.55
C THR A 132 -36.16 1.58 15.79
N LYS A 133 -35.37 1.38 16.85
CA LYS A 133 -35.26 2.30 17.97
C LYS A 133 -34.64 3.64 17.58
N ILE A 134 -33.76 3.64 16.59
CA ILE A 134 -33.04 4.85 16.11
C ILE A 134 -33.79 5.49 14.94
N PHE A 135 -34.13 4.73 13.92
CA PHE A 135 -34.74 5.22 12.68
C PHE A 135 -36.16 4.68 12.47
N LYS A 136 -37.01 5.49 11.83
CA LYS A 136 -38.38 5.10 11.47
C LYS A 136 -38.48 4.45 10.08
N THR A 137 -37.38 4.34 9.37
CA THR A 137 -37.32 3.75 8.03
C THR A 137 -37.74 2.29 8.09
N ARG A 138 -38.55 1.86 7.12
CA ARG A 138 -39.00 0.47 6.94
C ARG A 138 -38.77 0.05 5.50
N LEU A 139 -38.50 -1.21 5.29
CA LEU A 139 -38.43 -1.80 3.97
C LEU A 139 -39.84 -2.03 3.41
N GLN A 140 -39.97 -1.89 2.10
CA GLN A 140 -41.19 -2.22 1.38
C GLN A 140 -41.41 -3.75 1.40
N GLU A 141 -42.63 -4.21 1.67
CA GLU A 141 -42.89 -5.62 1.96
C GLU A 141 -42.65 -6.54 0.75
N ASP A 142 -42.93 -6.06 -0.46
CA ASP A 142 -42.81 -6.79 -1.73
C ASP A 142 -41.45 -6.61 -2.43
N SER A 143 -40.53 -5.83 -1.88
CA SER A 143 -39.21 -5.54 -2.45
C SER A 143 -38.07 -5.80 -1.46
N LYS A 144 -37.86 -7.07 -1.10
CA LYS A 144 -36.87 -7.48 -0.08
C LYS A 144 -35.83 -8.51 -0.58
N ALA A 145 -35.48 -8.50 -1.87
CA ALA A 145 -34.42 -9.37 -2.37
C ALA A 145 -33.05 -8.97 -1.80
N ALA A 146 -32.15 -9.94 -1.63
CA ALA A 146 -30.87 -9.70 -0.95
C ALA A 146 -29.99 -8.63 -1.62
N GLY A 147 -29.98 -8.59 -2.95
CA GLY A 147 -29.20 -7.64 -3.73
C GLY A 147 -30.00 -6.42 -4.23
N ARG A 148 -31.32 -6.40 -3.95
CA ARG A 148 -32.19 -5.31 -4.37
C ARG A 148 -33.36 -5.18 -3.39
N TRP A 149 -33.46 -4.05 -2.75
CA TRP A 149 -34.56 -3.76 -1.85
C TRP A 149 -34.92 -2.28 -1.89
N GLU A 150 -36.15 -1.99 -1.51
CA GLU A 150 -36.68 -0.62 -1.50
C GLU A 150 -37.20 -0.27 -0.10
N THR A 151 -37.18 1.01 0.22
CA THR A 151 -37.83 1.53 1.42
C THR A 151 -39.29 1.86 1.16
N ALA A 152 -40.13 1.84 2.14
CA ALA A 152 -41.53 2.27 2.06
C ALA A 152 -41.69 3.74 1.60
N GLN A 153 -40.63 4.53 1.64
CA GLN A 153 -40.59 5.93 1.22
C GLN A 153 -40.02 6.14 -0.19
N GLY A 154 -39.65 5.06 -0.92
CA GLY A 154 -39.19 5.09 -2.31
C GLY A 154 -37.68 5.23 -2.48
N GLY A 155 -36.88 5.00 -1.42
CA GLY A 155 -35.44 4.78 -1.56
C GLY A 155 -35.13 3.41 -2.14
N GLU A 156 -33.99 3.25 -2.77
CA GLU A 156 -33.60 2.02 -3.45
C GLU A 156 -32.17 1.64 -3.10
N TYR A 157 -31.92 0.34 -2.91
CA TYR A 157 -30.57 -0.25 -2.83
C TYR A 157 -30.41 -1.27 -3.94
N PHE A 158 -29.29 -1.20 -4.66
CA PHE A 158 -28.96 -2.10 -5.73
C PHE A 158 -27.49 -2.56 -5.63
N ALA A 159 -27.27 -3.89 -5.62
CA ALA A 159 -25.97 -4.52 -5.60
C ALA A 159 -25.51 -4.92 -7.00
N ALA A 160 -24.26 -4.62 -7.34
CA ALA A 160 -23.64 -4.99 -8.62
C ALA A 160 -22.22 -5.54 -8.41
N GLY A 161 -21.73 -6.32 -9.37
CA GLY A 161 -20.30 -6.63 -9.52
C GLY A 161 -19.64 -5.64 -10.48
N VAL A 162 -18.32 -5.49 -10.39
CA VAL A 162 -17.53 -4.79 -11.42
C VAL A 162 -17.76 -5.48 -12.77
N GLY A 163 -17.94 -4.70 -13.82
CA GLY A 163 -18.38 -5.22 -15.15
C GLY A 163 -19.87 -5.53 -15.26
N GLY A 164 -20.62 -5.55 -14.14
CA GLY A 164 -22.06 -5.81 -14.15
C GLY A 164 -22.89 -4.67 -14.71
N ALA A 165 -24.04 -5.00 -15.30
CA ALA A 165 -24.95 -4.01 -15.87
C ALA A 165 -25.67 -3.20 -14.78
N ILE A 166 -25.51 -1.87 -14.83
CA ILE A 166 -26.15 -0.90 -13.90
C ILE A 166 -27.12 0.02 -14.68
N THR A 167 -27.51 -0.36 -15.88
CA THR A 167 -28.33 0.46 -16.75
C THR A 167 -29.74 0.72 -16.19
N GLY A 168 -30.27 1.93 -16.48
CA GLY A 168 -31.64 2.31 -16.09
C GLY A 168 -31.82 2.73 -14.63
N ARG A 169 -30.73 2.90 -13.83
CA ARG A 169 -30.79 3.27 -12.42
C ARG A 169 -30.06 4.58 -12.16
N GLY A 170 -30.62 5.41 -11.27
CA GLY A 170 -29.93 6.58 -10.72
C GLY A 170 -29.43 6.28 -9.30
N ALA A 171 -28.38 6.99 -8.86
CA ALA A 171 -27.83 6.90 -7.52
C ALA A 171 -27.58 8.26 -6.91
N ASP A 172 -27.96 8.41 -5.64
CA ASP A 172 -27.57 9.53 -4.79
C ASP A 172 -26.28 9.20 -4.03
N LEU A 173 -26.01 7.90 -3.82
CA LEU A 173 -24.79 7.38 -3.22
C LEU A 173 -24.30 6.15 -3.99
N LEU A 174 -23.09 6.22 -4.49
CA LEU A 174 -22.35 5.11 -5.07
C LEU A 174 -21.29 4.64 -4.07
N ILE A 175 -21.30 3.38 -3.69
CA ILE A 175 -20.29 2.75 -2.85
C ILE A 175 -19.57 1.71 -3.71
N ILE A 176 -18.25 1.80 -3.77
CA ILE A 176 -17.39 0.82 -4.45
C ILE A 176 -16.45 0.24 -3.39
N ASP A 177 -16.48 -1.06 -3.20
CA ASP A 177 -15.71 -1.77 -2.18
C ASP A 177 -14.88 -2.88 -2.80
N ASP A 178 -13.56 -2.78 -2.66
CA ASP A 178 -12.57 -3.70 -3.21
C ASP A 178 -12.92 -4.09 -4.68
N PRO A 179 -12.81 -3.15 -5.64
CA PRO A 179 -13.22 -3.40 -7.03
C PRO A 179 -12.32 -4.38 -7.78
N HIS A 180 -11.15 -4.72 -7.24
CA HIS A 180 -10.17 -5.63 -7.81
C HIS A 180 -10.03 -6.89 -6.98
N SER A 181 -9.93 -8.03 -7.65
CA SER A 181 -9.46 -9.27 -7.03
C SER A 181 -7.92 -9.34 -7.06
N GLU A 182 -7.35 -10.31 -6.35
CA GLU A 182 -5.90 -10.58 -6.42
C GLU A 182 -5.44 -10.93 -7.84
N GLN A 183 -6.28 -11.63 -8.61
CA GLN A 183 -5.98 -11.98 -10.00
C GLN A 183 -6.03 -10.75 -10.92
N ASP A 184 -7.01 -9.86 -10.73
CA ASP A 184 -7.13 -8.62 -11.50
C ASP A 184 -5.91 -7.72 -11.28
N ALA A 185 -5.38 -7.70 -10.06
CA ALA A 185 -4.22 -6.88 -9.70
C ALA A 185 -2.93 -7.26 -10.48
N LEU A 186 -2.85 -8.49 -10.98
CA LEU A 186 -1.74 -8.97 -11.80
C LEU A 186 -1.93 -8.67 -13.30
N SER A 187 -3.09 -8.15 -13.70
CA SER A 187 -3.43 -7.90 -15.10
C SER A 187 -3.66 -6.41 -15.36
N PRO A 188 -2.74 -5.72 -16.08
CA PRO A 188 -2.94 -4.32 -16.48
C PRO A 188 -4.26 -4.10 -17.22
N THR A 189 -4.69 -5.06 -18.05
CA THR A 189 -5.96 -5.02 -18.78
C THR A 189 -7.15 -5.09 -17.85
N ALA A 190 -7.11 -5.93 -16.81
CA ALA A 190 -8.21 -6.02 -15.84
C ALA A 190 -8.32 -4.73 -14.99
N LEU A 191 -7.19 -4.14 -14.60
CA LEU A 191 -7.17 -2.86 -13.90
C LEU A 191 -7.78 -1.73 -14.77
N GLU A 192 -7.41 -1.68 -16.04
CA GLU A 192 -7.98 -0.70 -16.99
C GLU A 192 -9.48 -0.93 -17.21
N SER A 193 -9.91 -2.19 -17.38
CA SER A 193 -11.33 -2.54 -17.54
C SER A 193 -12.19 -2.11 -16.34
N ALA A 194 -11.66 -2.18 -15.13
CA ALA A 194 -12.36 -1.70 -13.93
C ALA A 194 -12.52 -0.17 -13.96
N TYR A 195 -11.51 0.56 -14.43
CA TYR A 195 -11.59 2.01 -14.59
C TYR A 195 -12.56 2.41 -15.72
N GLU A 196 -12.53 1.71 -16.86
CA GLU A 196 -13.49 1.92 -17.96
C GLU A 196 -14.93 1.63 -17.50
N TRP A 197 -15.15 0.54 -16.76
CA TRP A 197 -16.47 0.24 -16.19
C TRP A 197 -16.92 1.37 -15.25
N TYR A 198 -16.03 1.87 -14.36
CA TYR A 198 -16.37 2.97 -13.47
C TYR A 198 -16.81 4.21 -14.24
N THR A 199 -16.08 4.63 -15.27
CA THR A 199 -16.34 5.86 -16.03
C THR A 199 -17.55 5.74 -16.94
N SER A 200 -17.76 4.60 -17.60
CA SER A 200 -18.85 4.37 -18.54
C SER A 200 -20.18 4.00 -17.90
N GLY A 201 -20.13 3.40 -16.70
CA GLY A 201 -21.30 2.88 -15.99
C GLY A 201 -21.64 3.68 -14.72
N PRO A 202 -21.10 3.30 -13.54
CA PRO A 202 -21.52 3.80 -12.23
C PRO A 202 -21.42 5.31 -12.09
N ARG A 203 -20.31 5.92 -12.54
CA ARG A 203 -20.11 7.38 -12.46
C ARG A 203 -21.20 8.17 -13.15
N GLN A 204 -21.71 7.65 -14.27
CA GLN A 204 -22.77 8.29 -15.05
C GLN A 204 -24.18 8.06 -14.48
N ARG A 205 -24.32 7.24 -13.45
CA ARG A 205 -25.59 7.00 -12.75
C ARG A 205 -25.85 7.96 -11.60
N LEU A 206 -24.85 8.77 -11.24
CA LEU A 206 -24.99 9.73 -10.17
C LEU A 206 -25.99 10.83 -10.52
N GLN A 207 -26.93 11.06 -9.60
CA GLN A 207 -27.80 12.21 -9.62
C GLN A 207 -27.00 13.50 -9.32
N PRO A 208 -27.50 14.69 -9.69
CA PRO A 208 -26.88 15.95 -9.28
C PRO A 208 -26.68 16.01 -7.77
N GLY A 209 -25.45 16.33 -7.32
CA GLY A 209 -25.09 16.31 -5.89
C GLY A 209 -24.80 14.93 -5.32
N GLY A 210 -24.89 13.87 -6.13
CA GLY A 210 -24.62 12.50 -5.71
C GLY A 210 -23.19 12.29 -5.22
N LYS A 211 -23.03 11.34 -4.31
CA LYS A 211 -21.80 11.05 -3.56
C LYS A 211 -21.17 9.75 -4.03
N ILE A 212 -19.83 9.69 -3.94
CA ILE A 212 -19.08 8.44 -4.19
C ILE A 212 -18.18 8.14 -2.99
N VAL A 213 -18.23 6.90 -2.53
CA VAL A 213 -17.28 6.32 -1.57
C VAL A 213 -16.60 5.14 -2.24
N LEU A 214 -15.29 5.23 -2.39
CA LEU A 214 -14.44 4.13 -2.79
C LEU A 214 -13.66 3.67 -1.57
N VAL A 215 -13.81 2.40 -1.19
CA VAL A 215 -12.97 1.78 -0.16
C VAL A 215 -12.26 0.59 -0.76
N MET A 216 -10.95 0.51 -0.60
CA MET A 216 -10.19 -0.62 -1.11
C MET A 216 -8.85 -0.80 -0.42
N THR A 217 -8.28 -1.96 -0.61
CA THR A 217 -6.86 -2.21 -0.40
C THR A 217 -6.13 -1.82 -1.69
N ARG A 218 -4.98 -1.15 -1.57
CA ARG A 218 -4.15 -0.80 -2.74
C ARG A 218 -3.48 -2.05 -3.32
N TRP A 219 -3.33 -2.07 -4.63
CA TRP A 219 -2.69 -3.16 -5.36
C TRP A 219 -1.53 -2.64 -6.24
N SER A 220 -1.76 -1.56 -6.96
CA SER A 220 -0.78 -0.93 -7.83
C SER A 220 -1.11 0.55 -8.05
N ASN A 221 -0.19 1.29 -8.66
CA ASN A 221 -0.48 2.67 -9.07
C ASN A 221 -1.49 2.77 -10.24
N LYS A 222 -1.79 1.64 -10.87
CA LYS A 222 -2.80 1.53 -11.95
C LYS A 222 -4.16 1.02 -11.46
N ASP A 223 -4.30 0.72 -10.17
CA ASP A 223 -5.59 0.36 -9.59
C ASP A 223 -6.60 1.53 -9.66
N LEU A 224 -7.87 1.27 -9.32
CA LEU A 224 -8.90 2.29 -9.45
C LEU A 224 -8.58 3.55 -8.63
N THR A 225 -8.06 3.42 -7.42
CA THR A 225 -7.60 4.57 -6.62
C THR A 225 -6.50 5.35 -7.35
N GLY A 226 -5.47 4.68 -7.85
CA GLY A 226 -4.35 5.31 -8.57
C GLY A 226 -4.82 6.10 -9.79
N LYS A 227 -5.71 5.51 -10.60
CA LYS A 227 -6.31 6.17 -11.76
C LYS A 227 -7.12 7.42 -11.37
N LEU A 228 -7.93 7.35 -10.31
CA LEU A 228 -8.73 8.48 -9.85
C LEU A 228 -7.88 9.61 -9.29
N ILE A 229 -6.83 9.29 -8.51
CA ILE A 229 -5.87 10.27 -7.99
C ILE A 229 -5.08 10.93 -9.13
N GLN A 230 -4.70 10.16 -10.15
CA GLN A 230 -4.03 10.73 -11.32
C GLN A 230 -4.93 11.71 -12.07
N ASN A 231 -6.20 11.36 -12.26
CA ASN A 231 -7.15 12.20 -13.00
C ASN A 231 -7.54 13.48 -12.27
N GLN A 232 -7.54 13.50 -10.94
CA GLN A 232 -7.85 14.73 -10.19
C GLN A 232 -6.83 15.85 -10.38
N LYS A 233 -5.68 15.59 -11.02
CA LYS A 233 -4.72 16.65 -11.43
C LYS A 233 -5.37 17.61 -12.45
N GLU A 234 -6.37 17.13 -13.17
CA GLU A 234 -7.21 17.99 -14.00
C GLU A 234 -8.21 18.76 -13.12
N ALA A 235 -8.13 20.09 -13.11
CA ALA A 235 -8.92 20.95 -12.22
C ALA A 235 -10.45 20.80 -12.36
N LYS A 236 -10.93 20.32 -13.52
CA LYS A 236 -12.36 20.08 -13.79
C LYS A 236 -12.81 18.65 -13.47
N ALA A 237 -11.90 17.75 -13.14
CA ALA A 237 -12.23 16.38 -12.76
C ALA A 237 -12.81 16.32 -11.33
N ASP A 238 -13.39 15.17 -10.98
CA ASP A 238 -13.83 14.93 -9.61
C ASP A 238 -12.62 15.09 -8.65
N GLN A 239 -12.78 15.94 -7.63
CA GLN A 239 -11.76 16.16 -6.61
C GLN A 239 -12.04 15.26 -5.39
N TRP A 240 -11.09 14.41 -5.03
CA TRP A 240 -11.24 13.38 -4.03
C TRP A 240 -10.62 13.76 -2.69
N HIS A 241 -11.35 13.51 -1.62
CA HIS A 241 -10.76 13.41 -0.29
C HIS A 241 -10.19 12.00 -0.13
N VAL A 242 -8.88 11.90 -0.09
CA VAL A 242 -8.16 10.63 0.05
C VAL A 242 -7.74 10.44 1.49
N VAL A 243 -8.05 9.28 2.04
CA VAL A 243 -7.66 8.84 3.39
C VAL A 243 -6.95 7.50 3.24
N GLU A 244 -5.71 7.45 3.68
CA GLU A 244 -4.88 6.24 3.60
C GLU A 244 -4.40 5.86 5.00
N PHE A 245 -4.57 4.57 5.34
CA PHE A 245 -4.11 4.02 6.60
C PHE A 245 -3.13 2.88 6.33
N PRO A 246 -1.83 3.07 6.58
CA PRO A 246 -0.90 1.95 6.59
C PRO A 246 -1.18 1.05 7.81
N ALA A 247 -0.84 -0.23 7.72
CA ALA A 247 -1.00 -1.16 8.86
C ALA A 247 -0.11 -0.77 10.04
N ILE A 248 1.08 -0.22 9.76
CA ILE A 248 2.05 0.22 10.75
C ILE A 248 2.34 1.70 10.51
N LEU A 249 2.03 2.52 11.51
CA LEU A 249 2.41 3.92 11.56
C LEU A 249 3.89 4.04 11.93
N ASP A 250 4.58 5.05 11.41
CA ASP A 250 6.00 5.30 11.64
C ASP A 250 6.90 4.06 11.41
N HIS A 251 6.55 3.27 10.37
CA HIS A 251 7.24 2.04 10.01
C HIS A 251 8.75 2.28 9.84
N GLY A 252 9.57 1.37 10.40
CA GLY A 252 11.03 1.48 10.37
C GLY A 252 11.62 2.43 11.42
N SER A 253 10.80 3.05 12.28
CA SER A 253 11.25 3.88 13.40
C SER A 253 11.07 3.17 14.75
N LYS A 254 11.68 3.73 15.82
CA LYS A 254 11.46 3.25 17.20
C LYS A 254 10.01 3.49 17.69
N ASN A 255 9.27 4.35 17.01
CA ASN A 255 7.87 4.68 17.31
C ASN A 255 6.86 3.89 16.48
N ALA A 256 7.33 2.87 15.75
CA ALA A 256 6.47 2.03 14.94
C ALA A 256 5.36 1.39 15.77
N GLN A 257 4.11 1.58 15.34
CA GLN A 257 2.94 1.05 16.04
C GLN A 257 1.84 0.67 15.04
N PRO A 258 1.03 -0.37 15.34
CA PRO A 258 -0.12 -0.69 14.51
C PRO A 258 -1.08 0.51 14.42
N VAL A 259 -1.73 0.71 13.26
CA VAL A 259 -2.81 1.70 13.13
C VAL A 259 -4.00 1.37 14.01
N TRP A 260 -4.13 0.10 14.38
CA TRP A 260 -5.18 -0.44 15.27
C TRP A 260 -4.61 -1.30 16.40
N PRO A 261 -3.91 -0.71 17.39
CA PRO A 261 -3.20 -1.44 18.44
C PRO A 261 -4.14 -2.20 19.40
N GLU A 262 -5.42 -1.82 19.46
CA GLU A 262 -6.45 -2.50 20.24
C GLU A 262 -6.79 -3.90 19.69
N TYR A 263 -6.51 -4.15 18.41
CA TYR A 263 -6.80 -5.40 17.72
C TYR A 263 -5.54 -6.10 17.20
N TRP A 264 -4.67 -5.39 16.48
CA TRP A 264 -3.42 -5.92 15.93
C TRP A 264 -2.23 -5.65 16.84
N LYS A 265 -1.37 -6.65 17.04
CA LYS A 265 -0.07 -6.47 17.70
C LYS A 265 1.01 -6.26 16.65
N LEU A 266 2.06 -5.51 17.00
CA LEU A 266 3.14 -5.21 16.07
C LEU A 266 3.84 -6.48 15.58
N ASP A 267 4.13 -7.41 16.49
CA ASP A 267 4.78 -8.68 16.16
C ASP A 267 3.95 -9.59 15.23
N GLU A 268 2.62 -9.47 15.29
CA GLU A 268 1.72 -10.16 14.35
C GLU A 268 1.81 -9.56 12.95
N LEU A 269 1.86 -8.23 12.85
CA LEU A 269 2.02 -7.52 11.57
C LEU A 269 3.41 -7.78 10.96
N GLU A 270 4.46 -7.81 11.78
CA GLU A 270 5.82 -8.16 11.36
C GLU A 270 5.91 -9.60 10.82
N LYS A 271 5.19 -10.55 11.42
CA LYS A 271 5.07 -11.92 10.89
C LYS A 271 4.37 -11.94 9.53
N VAL A 272 3.29 -11.17 9.36
CA VAL A 272 2.63 -11.04 8.05
C VAL A 272 3.59 -10.43 7.03
N GLN A 273 4.32 -9.37 7.39
CA GLN A 273 5.33 -8.75 6.53
C GLN A 273 6.40 -9.76 6.10
N ALA A 274 6.87 -10.58 7.04
CA ALA A 274 7.89 -11.59 6.75
C ALA A 274 7.43 -12.69 5.78
N THR A 275 6.11 -12.92 5.67
CA THR A 275 5.55 -13.96 4.78
C THR A 275 5.16 -13.44 3.39
N LEU A 276 5.15 -12.12 3.20
CA LEU A 276 4.72 -11.52 1.93
C LEU A 276 5.93 -10.99 1.14
N PRO A 277 5.89 -11.07 -0.21
CA PRO A 277 6.78 -10.29 -1.05
C PRO A 277 6.68 -8.80 -0.70
N THR A 278 7.81 -8.10 -0.71
CA THR A 278 7.89 -6.69 -0.29
C THR A 278 6.94 -5.78 -1.05
N GLY A 279 6.82 -5.95 -2.38
CA GLY A 279 5.86 -5.16 -3.18
C GLY A 279 4.40 -5.38 -2.77
N LYS A 280 4.01 -6.63 -2.44
CA LYS A 280 2.66 -6.93 -1.92
C LYS A 280 2.42 -6.31 -0.55
N TRP A 281 3.42 -6.38 0.34
CA TRP A 281 3.35 -5.73 1.65
C TRP A 281 3.17 -4.21 1.50
N ASN A 282 4.03 -3.58 0.71
CA ASN A 282 3.97 -2.13 0.50
C ASN A 282 2.63 -1.69 -0.09
N ALA A 283 2.14 -2.37 -1.12
CA ALA A 283 0.85 -2.04 -1.71
C ALA A 283 -0.32 -2.28 -0.74
N GLN A 284 -0.47 -3.52 -0.27
CA GLN A 284 -1.71 -3.95 0.41
C GLN A 284 -1.76 -3.56 1.89
N TRP A 285 -0.61 -3.59 2.58
CA TRP A 285 -0.57 -3.33 4.02
C TRP A 285 -0.10 -1.91 4.35
N MET A 286 0.81 -1.36 3.56
CA MET A 286 1.28 0.01 3.74
C MET A 286 0.54 1.03 2.87
N GLN A 287 -0.36 0.59 1.97
CA GLN A 287 -1.11 1.41 1.01
C GLN A 287 -0.21 2.24 0.07
N ASN A 288 1.03 1.84 -0.09
CA ASN A 288 2.03 2.50 -0.91
C ASN A 288 2.52 1.55 -2.03
N PRO A 289 1.75 1.38 -3.12
CA PRO A 289 2.18 0.58 -4.26
C PRO A 289 3.36 1.25 -4.97
N THR A 290 4.39 0.48 -5.29
CA THR A 290 5.54 0.96 -6.05
C THR A 290 5.17 1.35 -7.47
N ALA A 291 5.78 2.43 -7.99
CA ALA A 291 5.55 2.90 -9.34
C ALA A 291 6.37 2.05 -10.33
N GLU A 292 5.71 1.27 -11.18
CA GLU A 292 6.38 0.56 -12.29
C GLU A 292 6.55 1.44 -13.55
N GLU A 293 5.69 2.44 -13.73
CA GLU A 293 5.78 3.36 -14.88
C GLU A 293 6.82 4.45 -14.62
N GLY A 294 7.85 4.45 -15.47
CA GLY A 294 8.99 5.37 -15.35
C GLY A 294 10.16 4.79 -14.56
N ALA A 295 10.06 3.55 -14.05
CA ALA A 295 11.21 2.84 -13.51
C ALA A 295 12.30 2.67 -14.61
N ILE A 296 13.51 3.07 -14.26
CA ILE A 296 14.66 2.91 -15.17
C ILE A 296 15.10 1.45 -15.19
N LEU A 297 15.01 0.76 -14.04
CA LEU A 297 15.29 -0.67 -13.91
C LEU A 297 13.97 -1.40 -13.67
N LYS A 298 13.50 -2.13 -14.68
CA LYS A 298 12.24 -2.85 -14.60
C LYS A 298 12.40 -4.16 -13.85
N ARG A 299 11.40 -4.53 -13.03
CA ARG A 299 11.38 -5.80 -12.29
C ARG A 299 11.52 -7.01 -13.23
N GLU A 300 10.89 -6.98 -14.38
CA GLU A 300 10.90 -8.05 -15.38
C GLU A 300 12.27 -8.30 -16.05
N TRP A 301 13.21 -7.40 -15.90
CA TRP A 301 14.56 -7.54 -16.43
C TRP A 301 15.50 -8.35 -15.52
N TRP A 302 15.08 -8.59 -14.27
CA TRP A 302 15.83 -9.43 -13.35
C TRP A 302 15.61 -10.89 -13.67
N MET A 303 16.70 -11.60 -13.99
CA MET A 303 16.67 -13.03 -14.23
C MET A 303 16.61 -13.78 -12.91
N LYS A 304 15.73 -14.76 -12.82
CA LYS A 304 15.60 -15.59 -11.61
C LYS A 304 16.70 -16.63 -11.57
N TYR A 305 17.33 -16.76 -10.41
CA TYR A 305 18.24 -17.85 -10.09
C TYR A 305 17.54 -18.81 -9.13
N THR A 306 17.22 -20.00 -9.63
CA THR A 306 16.37 -20.98 -8.91
C THR A 306 17.14 -22.14 -8.28
N ASP A 307 18.45 -22.22 -8.50
CA ASP A 307 19.29 -23.24 -7.86
C ASP A 307 19.45 -22.92 -6.36
N GLU A 308 19.36 -23.92 -5.50
CA GLU A 308 19.58 -23.77 -4.06
C GLU A 308 21.04 -23.50 -3.70
N ASN A 309 21.97 -23.89 -4.58
CA ASN A 309 23.41 -23.70 -4.39
C ASN A 309 23.87 -22.42 -5.08
N ILE A 310 24.78 -21.69 -4.42
CA ILE A 310 25.47 -20.56 -5.04
C ILE A 310 26.28 -21.09 -6.23
N PRO A 311 26.22 -20.43 -7.44
CA PRO A 311 26.97 -20.86 -8.59
C PRO A 311 28.48 -20.73 -8.36
N GLN A 312 29.29 -21.35 -9.20
CA GLN A 312 30.72 -21.10 -9.17
C GLN A 312 30.99 -19.64 -9.50
N LEU A 313 31.53 -18.90 -8.54
CA LEU A 313 31.84 -17.49 -8.67
C LEU A 313 33.27 -17.29 -9.16
N HIS A 314 33.48 -16.36 -10.09
CA HIS A 314 34.77 -15.99 -10.64
C HIS A 314 35.32 -14.69 -10.05
N HIS A 315 34.48 -13.85 -9.53
CA HIS A 315 34.84 -12.59 -8.87
C HIS A 315 33.69 -12.12 -7.98
N VAL A 316 33.99 -11.64 -6.77
CA VAL A 316 33.02 -11.14 -5.83
C VAL A 316 33.32 -9.70 -5.45
N ILE A 317 32.31 -8.84 -5.47
CA ILE A 317 32.40 -7.44 -5.06
C ILE A 317 31.35 -7.15 -4.00
N GLN A 318 31.73 -6.39 -2.98
CA GLN A 318 30.78 -5.77 -2.06
C GLN A 318 30.74 -4.26 -2.28
N SER A 319 29.52 -3.70 -2.27
CA SER A 319 29.30 -2.27 -2.44
C SER A 319 28.54 -1.71 -1.25
N TYR A 320 29.01 -0.57 -0.74
CA TYR A 320 28.53 0.09 0.45
C TYR A 320 28.06 1.50 0.10
N ASP A 321 26.79 1.78 0.28
CA ASP A 321 26.26 3.13 0.48
C ASP A 321 26.03 3.36 1.96
N THR A 322 26.69 4.36 2.55
CA THR A 322 26.73 4.53 4.01
C THR A 322 26.17 5.85 4.45
N ALA A 323 25.35 5.84 5.49
CA ALA A 323 24.85 7.03 6.19
C ALA A 323 25.28 7.01 7.66
N PHE A 324 25.53 8.19 8.25
CA PHE A 324 25.77 8.31 9.68
C PHE A 324 24.50 8.74 10.42
N LEU A 325 24.11 7.98 11.40
CA LEU A 325 23.06 8.36 12.35
C LEU A 325 23.55 9.48 13.27
N LYS A 326 23.06 10.69 13.01
CA LYS A 326 23.05 11.78 14.02
C LYS A 326 21.65 12.25 14.42
N LYS A 327 20.59 11.81 13.71
CA LYS A 327 19.17 12.17 14.00
C LYS A 327 18.24 11.05 13.55
N GLU A 328 17.05 10.98 14.12
CA GLU A 328 15.98 10.02 13.79
C GLU A 328 15.49 10.09 12.33
N THR A 329 15.90 11.11 11.57
CA THR A 329 15.61 11.31 10.14
C THR A 329 16.78 10.93 9.23
N ALA A 330 17.76 10.15 9.69
CA ALA A 330 18.94 9.80 8.90
C ALA A 330 18.64 8.70 7.87
N ASP A 331 19.31 8.78 6.71
CA ASP A 331 19.27 7.79 5.64
C ASP A 331 19.76 6.42 6.12
N TYR A 332 19.42 5.38 5.38
CA TYR A 332 19.87 4.02 5.66
C TYR A 332 21.31 3.81 5.16
N SER A 333 21.99 2.83 5.74
CA SER A 333 23.18 2.23 5.13
C SER A 333 22.77 0.97 4.38
N ALA A 334 23.24 0.81 3.16
CA ALA A 334 22.98 -0.33 2.31
C ALA A 334 24.29 -1.03 1.89
N ILE A 335 24.30 -2.35 1.93
CA ILE A 335 25.41 -3.19 1.51
C ILE A 335 24.83 -4.20 0.52
N THR A 336 25.41 -4.30 -0.68
CA THR A 336 25.06 -5.35 -1.64
C THR A 336 26.31 -6.15 -2.02
N THR A 337 26.18 -7.47 -2.10
CA THR A 337 27.25 -8.39 -2.50
C THR A 337 26.90 -9.02 -3.83
N TRP A 338 27.82 -8.98 -4.77
CA TRP A 338 27.63 -9.39 -6.14
C TRP A 338 28.73 -10.33 -6.60
N GLY A 339 28.37 -11.33 -7.40
CA GLY A 339 29.32 -12.26 -8.00
C GLY A 339 29.19 -12.33 -9.50
N ILE A 340 30.34 -12.60 -10.19
CA ILE A 340 30.33 -12.98 -11.60
C ILE A 340 30.23 -14.48 -11.69
N PHE A 341 29.36 -14.96 -12.57
CA PHE A 341 29.22 -16.37 -12.91
C PHE A 341 28.86 -16.56 -14.40
N TYR A 342 28.94 -17.78 -14.85
CA TYR A 342 28.53 -18.16 -16.21
C TYR A 342 27.31 -19.08 -16.09
N PRO A 343 26.13 -18.66 -16.59
CA PRO A 343 24.92 -19.50 -16.51
C PRO A 343 25.06 -20.84 -17.22
N ASN A 344 25.83 -20.87 -18.33
CA ASN A 344 26.23 -22.05 -19.09
C ASN A 344 27.63 -21.85 -19.69
N GLU A 345 28.30 -22.91 -20.17
CA GLU A 345 29.65 -22.85 -20.75
C GLU A 345 29.76 -21.86 -21.93
N ASP A 346 28.71 -21.71 -22.73
CA ASP A 346 28.66 -20.82 -23.90
C ASP A 346 28.00 -19.47 -23.62
N SER A 347 27.57 -19.21 -22.39
CA SER A 347 26.88 -17.96 -22.02
C SER A 347 27.89 -16.84 -21.71
N PRO A 348 27.54 -15.58 -21.97
CA PRO A 348 28.34 -14.45 -21.50
C PRO A 348 28.39 -14.42 -19.97
N ALA A 349 29.45 -13.81 -19.44
CA ALA A 349 29.56 -13.55 -18.00
C ALA A 349 28.35 -12.77 -17.53
N SER A 350 27.72 -13.22 -16.47
CA SER A 350 26.52 -12.63 -15.85
C SER A 350 26.77 -12.29 -14.38
N LEU A 351 25.97 -11.41 -13.83
CA LEU A 351 26.06 -11.00 -12.42
C LEU A 351 24.93 -11.63 -11.63
N ILE A 352 25.25 -12.09 -10.43
CA ILE A 352 24.28 -12.57 -9.46
C ILE A 352 24.37 -11.77 -8.17
N LEU A 353 23.21 -11.32 -7.67
CA LEU A 353 23.09 -10.77 -6.34
C LEU A 353 23.19 -11.90 -5.32
N LEU A 354 24.19 -11.83 -4.44
CA LEU A 354 24.47 -12.86 -3.44
C LEU A 354 23.87 -12.54 -2.07
N ASP A 355 23.86 -11.25 -1.72
CA ASP A 355 23.34 -10.77 -0.44
C ASP A 355 23.02 -9.28 -0.50
N ALA A 356 22.08 -8.82 0.33
CA ALA A 356 21.78 -7.42 0.53
C ALA A 356 21.37 -7.14 1.96
N ILE A 357 21.95 -6.11 2.55
CA ILE A 357 21.66 -5.66 3.91
C ILE A 357 21.32 -4.18 3.86
N LYS A 358 20.20 -3.80 4.47
CA LYS A 358 19.80 -2.42 4.65
C LYS A 358 19.40 -2.18 6.10
N GLY A 359 19.95 -1.13 6.72
CA GLY A 359 19.67 -0.83 8.11
C GLY A 359 20.21 0.53 8.53
N ARG A 360 19.85 0.96 9.73
CA ARG A 360 20.40 2.14 10.38
C ARG A 360 21.40 1.69 11.42
N TYR A 361 22.66 2.02 11.21
CA TYR A 361 23.77 1.58 12.05
C TYR A 361 24.56 2.76 12.58
N GLU A 362 24.98 2.69 13.84
CA GLU A 362 26.05 3.54 14.32
C GLU A 362 27.40 3.07 13.76
N PHE A 363 28.39 3.95 13.70
CA PHE A 363 29.68 3.63 13.08
C PHE A 363 30.36 2.36 13.62
N PRO A 364 30.38 2.09 14.95
CA PRO A 364 30.93 0.84 15.47
C PRO A 364 30.21 -0.41 15.02
N GLU A 365 28.87 -0.32 14.88
CA GLU A 365 28.02 -1.42 14.40
C GLU A 365 28.24 -1.67 12.92
N LEU A 366 28.26 -0.60 12.11
CA LEU A 366 28.51 -0.68 10.67
C LEU A 366 29.90 -1.27 10.39
N ARG A 367 30.92 -0.85 11.15
CA ARG A 367 32.28 -1.40 11.05
C ARG A 367 32.31 -2.90 11.36
N ARG A 368 31.65 -3.34 12.43
CA ARG A 368 31.56 -4.76 12.78
C ARG A 368 30.86 -5.55 11.68
N LEU A 369 29.71 -5.06 11.21
CA LEU A 369 28.96 -5.66 10.12
C LEU A 369 29.81 -5.79 8.85
N ALA A 370 30.56 -4.74 8.49
CA ALA A 370 31.43 -4.77 7.32
C ALA A 370 32.53 -5.84 7.44
N LEU A 371 33.09 -6.04 8.62
CA LEU A 371 34.07 -7.11 8.87
C LEU A 371 33.44 -8.50 8.76
N GLU A 372 32.28 -8.70 9.39
CA GLU A 372 31.52 -9.95 9.31
C GLU A 372 31.19 -10.32 7.85
N GLN A 373 30.71 -9.35 7.08
CA GLN A 373 30.38 -9.52 5.66
C GLN A 373 31.61 -9.78 4.80
N TYR A 374 32.73 -9.10 5.07
CA TYR A 374 34.00 -9.36 4.38
C TYR A 374 34.52 -10.77 4.69
N ASP A 375 34.48 -11.19 5.94
CA ASP A 375 34.93 -12.50 6.36
C ASP A 375 34.08 -13.64 5.77
N TYR A 376 32.79 -13.42 5.60
CA TYR A 376 31.88 -14.41 5.04
C TYR A 376 32.04 -14.57 3.53
N TRP A 377 32.03 -13.45 2.77
CA TRP A 377 32.01 -13.46 1.33
C TRP A 377 33.40 -13.42 0.68
N LYS A 378 34.43 -12.97 1.40
CA LYS A 378 35.80 -12.81 0.93
C LYS A 378 35.89 -12.08 -0.41
N PRO A 379 35.27 -10.90 -0.57
CA PRO A 379 35.27 -10.19 -1.86
C PRO A 379 36.68 -9.73 -2.25
N GLU A 380 36.98 -9.77 -3.53
CA GLU A 380 38.22 -9.22 -4.07
C GLU A 380 38.25 -7.70 -4.08
N THR A 381 37.06 -7.07 -4.01
CA THR A 381 36.98 -5.62 -3.93
C THR A 381 35.79 -5.22 -3.05
N VAL A 382 36.05 -4.31 -2.13
CA VAL A 382 35.02 -3.58 -1.36
C VAL A 382 34.93 -2.16 -1.89
N ILE A 383 33.75 -1.74 -2.31
CA ILE A 383 33.49 -0.39 -2.81
C ILE A 383 32.77 0.40 -1.72
N VAL A 384 33.26 1.58 -1.40
CA VAL A 384 32.61 2.48 -0.43
C VAL A 384 32.44 3.86 -1.07
N GLU A 385 31.23 4.42 -1.03
CA GLU A 385 31.00 5.75 -1.56
C GLU A 385 31.78 6.80 -0.74
N ALA A 386 32.56 7.63 -1.43
CA ALA A 386 33.42 8.65 -0.83
C ALA A 386 32.66 9.90 -0.37
N LYS A 387 31.54 9.69 0.34
CA LYS A 387 30.85 10.75 1.11
C LYS A 387 31.45 10.87 2.52
N ALA A 388 31.06 11.90 3.26
CA ALA A 388 31.55 12.14 4.62
C ALA A 388 31.43 10.93 5.55
N SER A 389 30.43 10.07 5.31
CA SER A 389 30.16 8.83 6.05
C SER A 389 31.05 7.65 5.64
N GLY A 390 31.38 7.52 4.37
CA GLY A 390 32.17 6.39 3.86
C GLY A 390 33.67 6.49 4.12
N LEU A 391 34.23 7.70 4.22
CA LEU A 391 35.65 7.89 4.40
C LEU A 391 36.22 7.28 5.70
N PRO A 392 35.62 7.43 6.89
CA PRO A 392 36.06 6.76 8.11
C PRO A 392 36.01 5.24 8.00
N LEU A 393 34.95 4.67 7.39
CA LEU A 393 34.85 3.24 7.19
C LEU A 393 35.95 2.73 6.26
N THR A 394 36.19 3.42 5.15
CA THR A 394 37.30 3.12 4.21
C THR A 394 38.63 3.09 4.94
N TYR A 395 38.91 4.06 5.78
CA TYR A 395 40.17 4.16 6.50
C TYR A 395 40.38 2.98 7.49
N GLU A 396 39.33 2.64 8.24
CA GLU A 396 39.38 1.51 9.18
C GLU A 396 39.53 0.15 8.45
N LEU A 397 38.80 -0.07 7.39
CA LEU A 397 38.90 -1.32 6.61
C LEU A 397 40.27 -1.47 5.95
N ARG A 398 40.85 -0.39 5.40
CA ARG A 398 42.22 -0.42 4.83
C ARG A 398 43.29 -0.73 5.87
N LYS A 399 43.14 -0.28 7.11
CA LYS A 399 44.06 -0.65 8.21
C LYS A 399 44.08 -2.16 8.52
N MET A 400 43.03 -2.86 8.08
CA MET A 400 42.87 -4.31 8.26
C MET A 400 43.19 -5.08 6.99
N ASP A 401 43.93 -4.45 6.06
CA ASP A 401 44.36 -5.03 4.77
C ASP A 401 43.17 -5.46 3.88
N ILE A 402 41.98 -4.86 4.08
CA ILE A 402 40.83 -5.09 3.20
C ILE A 402 40.95 -4.25 1.94
N PRO A 403 40.75 -4.82 0.73
CA PRO A 403 40.93 -4.12 -0.55
C PRO A 403 39.75 -3.16 -0.83
N VAL A 404 39.83 -1.97 -0.27
CA VAL A 404 38.77 -0.95 -0.40
C VAL A 404 39.08 0.05 -1.50
N VAL A 405 38.12 0.24 -2.40
CA VAL A 405 38.11 1.25 -3.46
C VAL A 405 37.03 2.30 -3.10
N ASN A 406 37.41 3.57 -3.17
CA ASN A 406 36.44 4.65 -2.98
C ASN A 406 35.73 4.93 -4.30
N PHE A 407 34.42 4.98 -4.26
CA PHE A 407 33.58 5.46 -5.34
C PHE A 407 33.27 6.95 -5.12
N SER A 408 33.64 7.78 -6.08
CA SER A 408 33.35 9.21 -6.06
C SER A 408 32.50 9.57 -7.27
N PRO A 409 31.23 9.96 -7.08
CA PRO A 409 30.42 10.45 -8.19
C PRO A 409 31.05 11.69 -8.81
N SER A 410 31.32 11.67 -10.11
CA SER A 410 31.83 12.84 -10.84
C SER A 410 30.73 13.87 -11.10
N LYS A 411 31.08 15.16 -11.24
CA LYS A 411 30.14 16.19 -11.67
C LYS A 411 29.53 15.82 -13.02
N GLY A 412 28.21 15.66 -13.10
CA GLY A 412 27.49 15.21 -14.29
C GLY A 412 27.12 13.71 -14.29
N ASN A 413 27.62 12.93 -13.34
CA ASN A 413 27.23 11.54 -13.11
C ASN A 413 26.26 11.47 -11.92
N ASP A 414 25.11 12.10 -12.10
CA ASP A 414 24.03 12.06 -11.12
C ASP A 414 23.47 10.62 -10.98
N LYS A 415 22.65 10.40 -9.99
CA LYS A 415 22.06 9.11 -9.70
C LYS A 415 21.29 8.53 -10.91
N HIS A 416 20.54 9.36 -11.62
CA HIS A 416 19.81 8.96 -12.83
C HIS A 416 20.76 8.50 -13.94
N ALA A 417 21.87 9.21 -14.17
CA ALA A 417 22.87 8.82 -15.17
C ALA A 417 23.50 7.46 -14.82
N ARG A 418 23.79 7.19 -13.55
CA ARG A 418 24.34 5.90 -13.08
C ARG A 418 23.37 4.74 -13.34
N VAL A 419 22.10 4.93 -12.97
CA VAL A 419 21.07 3.91 -13.17
C VAL A 419 20.87 3.64 -14.67
N ASN A 420 20.81 4.68 -15.50
CA ASN A 420 20.73 4.52 -16.96
C ASN A 420 21.96 3.83 -17.56
N ALA A 421 23.16 4.05 -17.01
CA ALA A 421 24.38 3.42 -17.50
C ALA A 421 24.39 1.90 -17.27
N VAL A 422 23.70 1.38 -16.26
CA VAL A 422 23.62 -0.06 -15.97
C VAL A 422 22.35 -0.73 -16.52
N ALA A 423 21.33 0.05 -16.85
CA ALA A 423 20.04 -0.45 -17.36
C ALA A 423 20.17 -1.44 -18.54
N PRO A 424 21.08 -1.24 -19.54
CA PRO A 424 21.25 -2.19 -20.65
C PRO A 424 21.65 -3.61 -20.20
N LEU A 425 22.40 -3.75 -19.09
CA LEU A 425 22.77 -5.06 -18.56
C LEU A 425 21.58 -5.80 -17.94
N PHE A 426 20.65 -5.07 -17.35
CA PHE A 426 19.38 -5.63 -16.88
C PHE A 426 18.49 -6.02 -18.06
N GLU A 427 18.31 -5.14 -19.03
CA GLU A 427 17.49 -5.37 -20.22
C GLU A 427 17.97 -6.57 -21.05
N SER A 428 19.29 -6.80 -21.10
CA SER A 428 19.88 -7.94 -21.80
C SER A 428 19.84 -9.26 -21.02
N GLY A 429 19.23 -9.28 -19.81
CA GLY A 429 19.08 -10.49 -19.00
C GLY A 429 20.40 -10.99 -18.37
N MET A 430 21.37 -10.11 -18.16
CA MET A 430 22.65 -10.46 -17.54
C MET A 430 22.68 -10.36 -16.03
N ILE A 431 21.60 -9.88 -15.41
CA ILE A 431 21.51 -9.66 -13.96
C ILE A 431 20.55 -10.67 -13.34
N TYR A 432 21.08 -11.48 -12.43
CA TYR A 432 20.37 -12.55 -11.74
C TYR A 432 20.15 -12.24 -10.27
N ALA A 433 19.02 -12.70 -9.75
CA ALA A 433 18.69 -12.62 -8.34
C ALA A 433 18.09 -13.95 -7.84
N PRO A 434 18.46 -14.41 -6.62
CA PRO A 434 17.85 -15.59 -6.03
C PRO A 434 16.41 -15.30 -5.57
N GLU A 435 15.59 -16.34 -5.44
CA GLU A 435 14.25 -16.21 -4.86
C GLU A 435 14.31 -16.12 -3.32
N GLN A 436 14.87 -15.00 -2.83
CA GLN A 436 15.05 -14.71 -1.41
C GLN A 436 14.60 -13.28 -1.08
N LYS A 437 14.20 -13.08 0.16
CA LYS A 437 13.61 -11.80 0.59
C LYS A 437 14.53 -10.60 0.37
N PHE A 438 15.82 -10.72 0.65
CA PHE A 438 16.76 -9.61 0.44
C PHE A 438 16.85 -9.20 -1.02
N ALA A 439 16.72 -10.17 -1.93
CA ALA A 439 16.72 -9.89 -3.37
C ALA A 439 15.43 -9.16 -3.79
N ASP A 440 14.27 -9.56 -3.24
CA ASP A 440 13.02 -8.84 -3.45
C ASP A 440 13.12 -7.39 -2.98
N ASP A 441 13.78 -7.12 -1.85
CA ASP A 441 13.96 -5.76 -1.33
C ASP A 441 14.79 -4.90 -2.30
N VAL A 442 15.86 -5.44 -2.89
CA VAL A 442 16.68 -4.75 -3.91
C VAL A 442 15.87 -4.51 -5.18
N ILE A 443 15.17 -5.53 -5.67
CA ILE A 443 14.37 -5.45 -6.89
C ILE A 443 13.28 -4.37 -6.75
N GLU A 444 12.58 -4.35 -5.61
CA GLU A 444 11.51 -3.39 -5.34
C GLU A 444 12.04 -1.95 -5.30
N GLU A 445 13.16 -1.72 -4.62
CA GLU A 445 13.74 -0.38 -4.53
C GLU A 445 14.27 0.10 -5.88
N CYS A 446 14.91 -0.80 -6.66
CA CYS A 446 15.31 -0.51 -8.03
C CYS A 446 14.13 -0.21 -8.96
N ALA A 447 13.04 -0.99 -8.85
CA ALA A 447 11.83 -0.78 -9.64
C ALA A 447 11.04 0.47 -9.23
N ALA A 448 11.19 0.93 -7.99
CA ALA A 448 10.58 2.17 -7.51
C ALA A 448 11.35 3.43 -7.94
N PHE A 449 12.64 3.32 -8.26
CA PHE A 449 13.46 4.47 -8.64
C PHE A 449 13.04 5.05 -10.02
N PRO A 450 12.88 6.39 -10.18
CA PRO A 450 13.30 7.47 -9.27
C PRO A 450 12.23 7.94 -8.28
N TYR A 451 11.10 7.32 -8.18
CA TYR A 451 9.92 7.81 -7.43
C TYR A 451 9.74 7.15 -6.06
N GLY A 452 10.64 6.24 -5.68
CA GLY A 452 10.63 5.59 -4.36
C GLY A 452 11.08 6.52 -3.24
N ASP A 453 10.64 6.23 -2.00
CA ASP A 453 11.02 7.00 -0.81
C ASP A 453 12.49 6.79 -0.41
N HIS A 454 13.09 5.68 -0.83
CA HIS A 454 14.47 5.29 -0.55
C HIS A 454 15.16 4.80 -1.80
N ASP A 455 16.48 5.00 -1.85
CA ASP A 455 17.31 4.66 -3.00
C ASP A 455 18.74 4.18 -2.62
N ASP A 456 18.91 3.77 -1.34
CA ASP A 456 20.21 3.33 -0.81
C ASP A 456 20.66 2.01 -1.43
N LEU A 457 19.72 1.05 -1.64
CA LEU A 457 19.99 -0.20 -2.33
C LEU A 457 20.24 0.02 -3.83
N VAL A 458 19.59 1.01 -4.45
CA VAL A 458 19.83 1.40 -5.85
C VAL A 458 21.26 1.92 -6.00
N ASP A 459 21.72 2.79 -5.09
CA ASP A 459 23.07 3.34 -5.12
C ASP A 459 24.11 2.24 -4.95
N SER A 460 23.97 1.40 -3.93
CA SER A 460 24.86 0.26 -3.70
C SER A 460 24.93 -0.70 -4.90
N THR A 461 23.76 -1.03 -5.50
CA THR A 461 23.64 -1.89 -6.68
C THR A 461 24.35 -1.30 -7.89
N THR A 462 24.04 -0.04 -8.22
CA THR A 462 24.61 0.61 -9.41
C THR A 462 26.12 0.80 -9.31
N GLN A 463 26.65 1.10 -8.12
CA GLN A 463 28.10 1.19 -7.86
C GLN A 463 28.79 -0.15 -8.15
N ALA A 464 28.24 -1.27 -7.64
CA ALA A 464 28.80 -2.60 -7.89
C ALA A 464 28.83 -2.94 -9.38
N ILE A 465 27.69 -2.79 -10.07
CA ILE A 465 27.56 -3.14 -11.50
C ILE A 465 28.45 -2.26 -12.37
N MET A 466 28.52 -0.94 -12.09
CA MET A 466 29.45 -0.04 -12.80
C MET A 466 30.91 -0.46 -12.61
N ARG A 467 31.28 -0.92 -11.42
CA ARG A 467 32.66 -1.39 -11.17
C ARG A 467 33.01 -2.60 -11.99
N PHE A 468 32.12 -3.56 -12.14
CA PHE A 468 32.31 -4.72 -13.01
C PHE A 468 32.47 -4.29 -14.47
N ARG A 469 31.62 -3.36 -14.94
CA ARG A 469 31.70 -2.85 -16.32
C ARG A 469 33.00 -2.06 -16.58
N GLN A 470 33.36 -1.14 -15.72
CA GLN A 470 34.57 -0.32 -15.83
C GLN A 470 35.84 -1.14 -15.67
N GLY A 471 35.80 -2.24 -14.91
CA GLY A 471 36.90 -3.18 -14.78
C GLY A 471 37.09 -4.11 -16.00
N GLY A 472 36.22 -4.03 -16.99
CA GLY A 472 36.25 -4.91 -18.16
C GLY A 472 35.88 -6.37 -17.83
N LEU A 473 35.30 -6.60 -16.65
CA LEU A 473 34.92 -7.93 -16.17
C LEU A 473 33.58 -8.39 -16.75
N ILE A 474 32.73 -7.44 -17.14
CA ILE A 474 31.47 -7.66 -17.85
C ILE A 474 31.27 -6.56 -18.91
N GLY A 475 30.82 -6.93 -20.11
CA GLY A 475 30.53 -6.00 -21.21
C GLY A 475 29.19 -6.32 -21.85
N HIS A 476 28.50 -5.30 -22.34
CA HIS A 476 27.28 -5.52 -23.12
C HIS A 476 27.67 -6.19 -24.46
N PRO A 477 26.85 -7.11 -25.02
CA PRO A 477 27.13 -7.74 -26.30
C PRO A 477 27.44 -6.77 -27.45
N GLU A 478 26.84 -5.57 -27.42
CA GLU A 478 27.08 -4.50 -28.38
C GLU A 478 28.47 -3.85 -28.24
N ASP A 479 29.05 -3.83 -27.04
CA ASP A 479 30.40 -3.29 -26.79
C ASP A 479 31.48 -4.09 -27.56
N TYR A 480 31.22 -5.36 -27.92
CA TYR A 480 32.11 -6.23 -28.67
C TYR A 480 31.95 -6.14 -30.20
N ILE A 481 30.85 -5.54 -30.68
CA ILE A 481 30.57 -5.40 -32.12
C ILE A 481 31.50 -4.34 -32.73
N ASP A 482 31.77 -3.25 -32.01
CA ASP A 482 32.61 -2.15 -32.48
C ASP A 482 34.12 -2.54 -32.58
N GLU A 483 34.65 -3.38 -31.70
CA GLU A 483 36.01 -3.87 -31.78
C GLU A 483 36.27 -4.71 -33.05
N LYS A 484 35.30 -5.53 -33.47
CA LYS A 484 35.40 -6.32 -34.70
C LYS A 484 35.37 -5.45 -35.96
N VAL A 485 34.71 -4.32 -35.95
CA VAL A 485 34.69 -3.37 -37.07
C VAL A 485 35.99 -2.58 -37.17
N GLU A 486 36.57 -2.16 -36.05
CA GLU A 486 37.86 -1.48 -36.05
C GLU A 486 39.03 -2.38 -36.50
N GLN A 487 39.09 -3.66 -36.12
CA GLN A 487 40.09 -4.63 -36.58
C GLN A 487 39.97 -4.90 -38.08
N ARG A 488 38.77 -4.89 -38.67
CA ARG A 488 38.62 -5.01 -40.14
C ARG A 488 39.10 -3.79 -40.92
N LYS A 489 39.03 -2.58 -40.33
CA LYS A 489 39.54 -1.35 -40.97
C LYS A 489 41.07 -1.22 -40.93
N ARG A 490 41.76 -1.84 -39.96
CA ARG A 490 43.23 -1.80 -39.84
C ARG A 490 43.97 -2.75 -40.81
N ASN A 491 43.29 -3.69 -41.44
CA ASN A 491 43.92 -4.66 -42.38
C ASN A 491 43.84 -4.24 -43.86
N TYR A 492 43.54 -2.98 -44.17
CA TYR A 492 43.48 -2.44 -45.53
C TYR A 492 44.33 -1.16 -45.69
N TYR A 493 45.59 -1.21 -45.18
CA TYR A 493 46.66 -0.33 -45.67
C TYR A 493 48.02 -1.02 -45.50
#